data_295ce4b388152f03250e9efaf4c225c6
#
_entry.id   295ce4b388152f03250e9efaf4c225c6
#
_cell.length_a   1.000
_cell.length_b   1.000
_cell.length_c   1.000
_cell.angle_alpha   90.00
_cell.angle_beta   90.00
_cell.angle_gamma   90.00
#
_symmetry.space_group_name_H-M   'P 1'
#
loop_
_entity.id
_entity.type
_entity.pdbx_description
1 polymer ?
#
loop_
_entity_poly.entity_id
_entity_poly.type
_entity_poly.pdbx_seq_one_letter_code
_entity_poly.pdbx_strand_id
1 'polypeptide(L)'
;SINQLLKICPQLSFIIDGVERNVRRPKDSAKPKQGYSGQKKRHRIKNTVLSNQSGGNILFVGKSHPGCSHHKKMANEEIPVFPAGRRLWPDTGYQGYLPAAVIMTYQPGKKLKNKEGRAEDKSFNREVSAIRVEVEDAIGGLKPSNIISDIYRHRRADFEDQVLPIAAG
;
A
#
# COMPACT_ATOMS: atom_id res chain seq x y z
N SER A 1 -7.57 -13.17 13.71
CA SER A 1 -8.23 -12.46 12.59
C SER A 1 -8.40 -10.98 12.93
N ILE A 2 -8.50 -10.12 11.92
CA ILE A 2 -8.73 -8.66 12.09
C ILE A 2 -9.91 -8.39 13.05
N ASN A 3 -10.98 -9.16 12.95
CA ASN A 3 -12.16 -9.02 13.82
C ASN A 3 -11.86 -9.33 15.32
N GLN A 4 -10.90 -10.18 15.62
CA GLN A 4 -10.51 -10.45 17.01
C GLN A 4 -9.62 -9.32 17.57
N LEU A 5 -8.70 -8.81 16.76
CA LEU A 5 -7.88 -7.63 17.12
C LEU A 5 -8.73 -6.39 17.39
N LEU A 6 -9.80 -6.22 16.63
CA LEU A 6 -10.70 -5.07 16.78
C LEU A 6 -11.60 -5.12 18.01
N LYS A 7 -11.89 -6.33 18.52
CA LYS A 7 -12.57 -6.49 19.82
C LYS A 7 -11.67 -6.05 20.98
N ILE A 8 -10.36 -6.23 20.84
CA ILE A 8 -9.36 -5.92 21.88
C ILE A 8 -8.94 -4.44 21.80
N CYS A 9 -8.85 -3.89 20.58
CA CYS A 9 -8.41 -2.51 20.34
C CYS A 9 -9.43 -1.73 19.49
N PRO A 10 -10.49 -1.20 20.10
CA PRO A 10 -11.57 -0.52 19.37
C PRO A 10 -11.17 0.80 18.69
N GLN A 11 -10.02 1.37 19.01
CA GLN A 11 -9.54 2.63 18.44
C GLN A 11 -8.49 2.47 17.32
N LEU A 12 -8.33 1.28 16.77
CA LEU A 12 -7.35 1.01 15.72
C LEU A 12 -7.59 1.87 14.48
N SER A 13 -6.59 2.66 14.14
CA SER A 13 -6.49 3.33 12.85
C SER A 13 -5.67 2.48 11.89
N PHE A 14 -6.02 2.52 10.62
CA PHE A 14 -5.36 1.73 9.58
C PHE A 14 -4.59 2.63 8.64
N ILE A 15 -3.49 2.11 8.13
CA ILE A 15 -2.73 2.74 7.08
C ILE A 15 -2.68 1.80 5.89
N ILE A 16 -2.98 2.33 4.70
CA ILE A 16 -2.92 1.60 3.45
C ILE A 16 -1.77 2.15 2.59
N ASP A 17 -0.92 1.26 2.12
CA ASP A 17 0.19 1.59 1.25
C ASP A 17 0.40 0.49 0.18
N GLY A 18 1.25 0.78 -0.80
CA GLY A 18 1.59 -0.12 -1.88
C GLY A 18 3.03 -0.60 -1.81
N VAL A 19 3.23 -1.91 -1.70
CA VAL A 19 4.55 -2.53 -1.81
C VAL A 19 4.82 -2.87 -3.27
N GLU A 20 5.96 -2.39 -3.80
CA GLU A 20 6.38 -2.67 -5.17
C GLU A 20 7.62 -3.58 -5.17
N ARG A 21 7.55 -4.70 -5.88
CA ARG A 21 8.64 -5.64 -6.07
C ARG A 21 9.12 -5.66 -7.51
N ASN A 22 10.44 -5.73 -7.70
CA ASN A 22 11.03 -5.85 -9.03
C ASN A 22 10.77 -7.26 -9.59
N VAL A 23 10.40 -7.34 -10.87
CA VAL A 23 10.26 -8.61 -11.60
C VAL A 23 11.08 -8.59 -12.87
N ARG A 24 11.42 -9.78 -13.37
CA ARG A 24 12.09 -9.88 -14.68
C ARG A 24 11.17 -9.38 -15.79
N ARG A 25 11.76 -8.75 -16.78
CA ARG A 25 11.04 -8.39 -18.01
C ARG A 25 10.47 -9.66 -18.67
N PRO A 26 9.18 -9.71 -18.95
CA PRO A 26 8.59 -10.80 -19.71
C PRO A 26 9.27 -10.95 -21.09
N LYS A 27 9.45 -12.18 -21.55
CA LYS A 27 10.00 -12.44 -22.89
C LYS A 27 8.96 -12.18 -23.99
N ASP A 28 7.68 -12.33 -23.64
CA ASP A 28 6.57 -12.11 -24.54
C ASP A 28 6.35 -10.62 -24.80
N SER A 29 6.41 -10.20 -26.05
CA SER A 29 6.29 -8.80 -26.47
C SER A 29 4.94 -8.15 -26.16
N ALA A 30 3.88 -8.95 -25.99
CA ALA A 30 2.54 -8.46 -25.67
C ALA A 30 2.38 -8.06 -24.17
N LYS A 31 3.16 -8.66 -23.27
CA LYS A 31 3.05 -8.46 -21.82
C LYS A 31 3.95 -7.36 -21.20
N PRO A 32 5.02 -6.87 -21.87
CA PRO A 32 5.94 -5.91 -21.22
C PRO A 32 5.31 -4.63 -20.74
N LYS A 33 4.27 -4.13 -21.44
CA LYS A 33 3.63 -2.85 -21.09
C LYS A 33 2.86 -2.92 -19.77
N GLN A 34 2.25 -4.05 -19.44
CA GLN A 34 1.43 -4.19 -18.23
C GLN A 34 2.28 -4.21 -16.95
N GLY A 35 3.42 -4.89 -16.97
CA GLY A 35 4.32 -4.95 -15.81
C GLY A 35 5.23 -3.72 -15.65
N TYR A 36 5.26 -2.80 -16.60
CA TYR A 36 6.19 -1.68 -16.58
C TYR A 36 5.66 -0.50 -15.75
N SER A 37 6.40 -0.14 -14.71
CA SER A 37 6.14 1.07 -13.93
C SER A 37 6.85 2.25 -14.59
N GLY A 38 6.09 3.18 -15.18
CA GLY A 38 6.63 4.39 -15.81
C GLY A 38 7.37 5.29 -14.82
N GLN A 39 6.92 5.33 -13.57
CA GLN A 39 7.53 6.12 -12.51
C GLN A 39 8.91 5.58 -12.10
N LYS A 40 9.04 4.26 -11.96
CA LYS A 40 10.28 3.61 -11.52
C LYS A 40 11.14 3.07 -12.67
N LYS A 41 10.68 3.19 -13.91
CA LYS A 41 11.36 2.75 -15.15
C LYS A 41 11.81 1.27 -15.11
N ARG A 42 11.04 0.41 -14.46
CA ARG A 42 11.32 -1.03 -14.30
C ARG A 42 10.03 -1.84 -14.34
N HIS A 43 10.16 -3.15 -14.64
CA HIS A 43 9.07 -4.08 -14.51
C HIS A 43 8.86 -4.42 -13.04
N ARG A 44 7.63 -4.28 -12.58
CA ARG A 44 7.25 -4.48 -11.17
C ARG A 44 5.91 -5.17 -11.06
N ILE A 45 5.70 -5.77 -9.91
CA ILE A 45 4.39 -6.14 -9.38
C ILE A 45 4.13 -5.30 -8.13
N LYS A 46 2.87 -5.04 -7.86
CA LYS A 46 2.40 -4.23 -6.74
C LYS A 46 1.41 -5.01 -5.91
N ASN A 47 1.49 -4.85 -4.60
CA ASN A 47 0.52 -5.39 -3.65
C ASN A 47 0.04 -4.26 -2.74
N THR A 48 -1.25 -4.28 -2.42
CA THR A 48 -1.79 -3.41 -1.36
C THR A 48 -1.44 -4.01 -0.01
N VAL A 49 -0.97 -3.20 0.90
CA VAL A 49 -0.66 -3.59 2.29
C VAL A 49 -1.47 -2.73 3.23
N LEU A 50 -2.09 -3.36 4.22
CA LEU A 50 -2.78 -2.69 5.31
C LEU A 50 -2.02 -2.97 6.61
N SER A 51 -1.69 -1.93 7.34
CA SER A 51 -1.05 -2.03 8.66
C SER A 51 -1.85 -1.28 9.72
N ASN A 52 -1.60 -1.60 11.00
CA ASN A 52 -2.11 -0.79 12.10
C ASN A 52 -1.20 0.43 12.33
N GLN A 53 -1.78 1.53 12.82
CA GLN A 53 -1.04 2.75 13.12
C GLN A 53 -0.10 2.58 14.32
N SER A 54 -0.44 1.75 15.29
CA SER A 54 0.24 1.72 16.60
C SER A 54 1.29 0.63 16.78
N GLY A 55 1.52 -0.25 15.82
CA GLY A 55 2.39 -1.41 16.07
C GLY A 55 3.17 -1.92 14.88
N GLY A 56 3.10 -1.24 13.75
CA GLY A 56 3.86 -1.66 12.57
C GLY A 56 3.49 -3.03 12.00
N ASN A 57 2.45 -3.67 12.56
CA ASN A 57 2.03 -5.00 12.12
C ASN A 57 1.26 -4.93 10.82
N ILE A 58 1.60 -5.80 9.89
CA ILE A 58 0.87 -5.99 8.65
C ILE A 58 -0.35 -6.85 8.93
N LEU A 59 -1.52 -6.29 8.64
CA LEU A 59 -2.82 -6.94 8.91
C LEU A 59 -3.43 -7.57 7.67
N PHE A 60 -3.05 -7.07 6.49
CA PHE A 60 -3.56 -7.54 5.21
C PHE A 60 -2.51 -7.32 4.12
N VAL A 61 -2.40 -8.29 3.26
CA VAL A 61 -1.61 -8.24 2.03
C VAL A 61 -2.54 -8.62 0.87
N GLY A 62 -2.72 -7.70 -0.05
CA GLY A 62 -3.52 -7.90 -1.25
C GLY A 62 -2.81 -8.75 -2.30
N LYS A 63 -3.55 -9.11 -3.35
CA LYS A 63 -3.01 -9.85 -4.50
C LYS A 63 -1.98 -9.03 -5.26
N SER A 64 -1.19 -9.72 -6.07
CA SER A 64 -0.21 -9.09 -6.95
C SER A 64 -0.87 -8.49 -8.18
N HIS A 65 -0.59 -7.23 -8.44
CA HIS A 65 -1.04 -6.47 -9.60
C HIS A 65 0.12 -6.06 -10.49
N PRO A 66 -0.11 -5.88 -11.80
CA PRO A 66 0.91 -5.35 -12.70
C PRO A 66 1.41 -3.96 -12.29
N GLY A 67 2.69 -3.66 -12.54
CA GLY A 67 3.33 -2.40 -12.13
C GLY A 67 2.68 -1.12 -12.68
N CYS A 68 1.92 -1.20 -13.77
CA CYS A 68 1.15 -0.08 -14.31
C CYS A 68 -0.16 0.19 -13.55
N SER A 69 -0.60 -0.73 -12.67
CA SER A 69 -1.86 -0.60 -11.94
C SER A 69 -1.85 0.59 -10.99
N HIS A 70 -2.95 1.30 -10.94
CA HIS A 70 -3.14 2.41 -10.02
C HIS A 70 -3.51 1.89 -8.63
N HIS A 71 -2.92 2.42 -7.57
CA HIS A 71 -3.15 1.97 -6.19
C HIS A 71 -4.63 2.01 -5.81
N LYS A 72 -5.34 3.10 -6.13
CA LYS A 72 -6.79 3.19 -5.89
C LYS A 72 -7.58 2.09 -6.60
N LYS A 73 -7.22 1.75 -7.85
CA LYS A 73 -7.89 0.68 -8.61
C LYS A 73 -7.68 -0.67 -7.92
N MET A 74 -6.44 -0.97 -7.53
CA MET A 74 -6.11 -2.20 -6.80
C MET A 74 -6.92 -2.32 -5.51
N ALA A 75 -6.95 -1.26 -4.68
CA ALA A 75 -7.71 -1.27 -3.44
C ALA A 75 -9.22 -1.45 -3.66
N ASN A 76 -9.80 -0.88 -4.71
CA ASN A 76 -11.20 -1.07 -5.06
C ASN A 76 -11.51 -2.52 -5.49
N GLU A 77 -10.59 -3.18 -6.18
CA GLU A 77 -10.74 -4.56 -6.63
C GLU A 77 -10.59 -5.57 -5.49
N GLU A 78 -9.71 -5.28 -4.54
CA GLU A 78 -9.42 -6.16 -3.41
C GLU A 78 -10.44 -6.02 -2.28
N ILE A 79 -11.12 -4.89 -2.20
CA ILE A 79 -12.15 -4.56 -1.20
C ILE A 79 -11.76 -5.09 0.20
N PRO A 80 -10.70 -4.57 0.83
CA PRO A 80 -10.44 -4.94 2.21
C PRO A 80 -11.64 -4.55 3.06
N VAL A 81 -12.19 -5.52 3.79
CA VAL A 81 -13.33 -5.29 4.68
C VAL A 81 -12.83 -4.52 5.89
N PHE A 82 -13.11 -3.23 5.91
CA PHE A 82 -12.83 -2.42 7.08
C PHE A 82 -13.98 -2.54 8.08
N PRO A 83 -13.67 -2.64 9.38
CA PRO A 83 -14.69 -2.54 10.40
C PRO A 83 -15.30 -1.14 10.40
N ALA A 84 -16.57 -1.07 10.74
CA ALA A 84 -17.30 0.20 10.80
C ALA A 84 -16.64 1.18 11.79
N GLY A 85 -16.66 2.45 11.45
CA GLY A 85 -16.24 3.51 12.37
C GLY A 85 -14.73 3.72 12.46
N ARG A 86 -13.94 3.31 11.47
CA ARG A 86 -12.47 3.41 11.51
C ARG A 86 -11.92 4.58 10.71
N ARG A 87 -10.69 4.97 11.05
CA ARG A 87 -9.92 5.97 10.34
C ARG A 87 -8.93 5.29 9.41
N LEU A 88 -8.74 5.83 8.23
CA LEU A 88 -7.82 5.32 7.21
C LEU A 88 -6.83 6.41 6.82
N TRP A 89 -5.55 6.05 6.78
CA TRP A 89 -4.45 6.92 6.35
C TRP A 89 -3.88 6.41 5.02
N PRO A 90 -4.45 6.80 3.87
CA PRO A 90 -3.98 6.36 2.58
C PRO A 90 -2.84 7.22 2.07
N ASP A 91 -1.94 6.62 1.27
CA ASP A 91 -0.96 7.35 0.48
C ASP A 91 -1.61 8.18 -0.64
N THR A 92 -0.86 9.13 -1.19
CA THR A 92 -1.30 9.98 -2.32
C THR A 92 -1.72 9.17 -3.55
N GLY A 93 -1.19 7.95 -3.73
CA GLY A 93 -1.60 7.01 -4.77
C GLY A 93 -3.02 6.47 -4.64
N TYR A 94 -3.63 6.56 -3.45
CA TYR A 94 -5.00 6.16 -3.15
C TYR A 94 -6.00 7.32 -3.15
N GLN A 95 -5.67 8.43 -3.76
CA GLN A 95 -6.52 9.63 -3.72
C GLN A 95 -7.96 9.35 -4.16
N GLY A 96 -8.91 9.71 -3.28
CA GLY A 96 -10.34 9.45 -3.48
C GLY A 96 -10.75 7.99 -3.24
N TYR A 97 -9.90 7.16 -2.61
CA TYR A 97 -10.31 5.86 -2.08
C TYR A 97 -11.02 6.07 -0.74
N LEU A 98 -12.29 5.70 -0.70
CA LEU A 98 -13.15 5.82 0.49
C LEU A 98 -14.01 4.57 0.60
N PRO A 99 -13.56 3.54 1.32
CA PRO A 99 -14.36 2.35 1.57
C PRO A 99 -15.55 2.65 2.49
N ALA A 100 -16.68 2.00 2.25
CA ALA A 100 -17.98 2.30 2.89
C ALA A 100 -17.96 2.24 4.43
N ALA A 101 -17.09 1.43 5.02
CA ALA A 101 -17.00 1.25 6.47
C ALA A 101 -16.10 2.28 7.19
N VAL A 102 -15.36 3.10 6.45
CA VAL A 102 -14.41 4.08 6.98
C VAL A 102 -15.13 5.42 7.21
N ILE A 103 -15.04 5.96 8.43
CA ILE A 103 -15.65 7.25 8.75
C ILE A 103 -14.86 8.41 8.15
N MET A 104 -13.53 8.32 8.17
CA MET A 104 -12.66 9.42 7.78
C MET A 104 -11.35 8.92 7.16
N THR A 105 -10.97 9.57 6.07
CA THR A 105 -9.67 9.36 5.44
C THR A 105 -8.80 10.60 5.61
N TYR A 106 -7.57 10.40 6.08
CA TYR A 106 -6.58 11.47 6.25
C TYR A 106 -5.56 11.39 5.11
N GLN A 107 -5.76 12.16 4.06
CA GLN A 107 -4.85 12.21 2.92
C GLN A 107 -4.11 13.53 2.86
N PRO A 108 -2.80 13.52 2.52
CA PRO A 108 -2.09 14.75 2.21
C PRO A 108 -2.75 15.43 1.00
N GLY A 109 -2.97 16.72 1.10
CA GLY A 109 -3.44 17.52 -0.03
C GLY A 109 -2.45 17.48 -1.21
N LYS A 110 -2.95 17.39 -2.44
CA LYS A 110 -2.10 17.52 -3.63
C LYS A 110 -1.44 18.90 -3.64
N LYS A 111 -0.11 18.93 -3.76
CA LYS A 111 0.59 20.17 -4.12
C LYS A 111 0.13 20.61 -5.51
N LEU A 112 -0.62 21.69 -5.57
CA LEU A 112 -0.92 22.35 -6.83
C LEU A 112 0.37 22.97 -7.38
N LYS A 113 0.71 22.65 -8.62
CA LYS A 113 1.83 23.32 -9.33
C LYS A 113 1.62 24.83 -9.23
N ASN A 114 2.63 25.55 -8.74
CA ASN A 114 2.68 27.00 -8.64
C ASN A 114 1.75 27.68 -7.59
N LYS A 115 1.27 26.96 -6.57
CA LYS A 115 0.63 27.60 -5.41
C LYS A 115 1.36 27.21 -4.13
N GLU A 116 1.75 28.19 -3.33
CA GLU A 116 2.16 27.94 -1.96
C GLU A 116 0.95 27.45 -1.17
N GLY A 117 1.07 26.26 -0.55
CA GLY A 117 0.04 25.74 0.33
C GLY A 117 -0.11 26.65 1.57
N ARG A 118 -1.33 26.81 2.06
CA ARG A 118 -1.62 27.55 3.30
C ARG A 118 -0.83 26.93 4.46
N ALA A 119 -0.53 27.72 5.48
CA ALA A 119 0.21 27.26 6.65
C ALA A 119 -0.49 26.06 7.34
N GLU A 120 -1.82 26.09 7.39
CA GLU A 120 -2.66 25.00 7.91
C GLU A 120 -2.50 23.71 7.11
N ASP A 121 -2.46 23.78 5.76
CA ASP A 121 -2.22 22.62 4.89
C ASP A 121 -0.81 22.05 5.11
N LYS A 122 0.18 22.89 5.36
CA LYS A 122 1.55 22.46 5.63
C LYS A 122 1.63 21.74 7.00
N SER A 123 0.95 22.23 8.03
CA SER A 123 0.87 21.60 9.34
C SER A 123 0.19 20.26 9.26
N PHE A 124 -0.99 20.19 8.64
CA PHE A 124 -1.73 18.95 8.43
C PHE A 124 -0.93 17.91 7.66
N ASN A 125 -0.31 18.31 6.53
CA ASN A 125 0.52 17.41 5.74
C ASN A 125 1.73 16.89 6.55
N ARG A 126 2.28 17.68 7.47
CA ARG A 126 3.38 17.27 8.35
C ARG A 126 2.92 16.21 9.35
N GLU A 127 1.75 16.38 9.97
CA GLU A 127 1.16 15.41 10.89
C GLU A 127 0.85 14.09 10.17
N VAL A 128 0.21 14.16 9.00
CA VAL A 128 -0.06 12.97 8.17
C VAL A 128 1.24 12.27 7.78
N SER A 129 2.28 13.03 7.44
CA SER A 129 3.59 12.44 7.09
C SER A 129 4.26 11.77 8.27
N ALA A 130 4.17 12.33 9.47
CA ALA A 130 4.74 11.74 10.69
C ALA A 130 4.11 10.37 10.99
N ILE A 131 2.78 10.26 10.88
CA ILE A 131 2.08 8.98 11.06
C ILE A 131 2.50 7.95 10.00
N ARG A 132 2.76 8.39 8.76
CA ARG A 132 3.16 7.50 7.67
C ARG A 132 4.58 6.96 7.83
N VAL A 133 5.48 7.66 8.52
CA VAL A 133 6.83 7.15 8.82
C VAL A 133 6.76 5.82 9.58
N GLU A 134 5.84 5.67 10.52
CA GLU A 134 5.64 4.42 11.26
C GLU A 134 5.29 3.24 10.35
N VAL A 135 4.59 3.50 9.24
CA VAL A 135 4.27 2.47 8.23
C VAL A 135 5.42 2.18 7.30
N GLU A 136 6.16 3.21 6.91
CA GLU A 136 7.37 3.00 6.13
C GLU A 136 8.36 2.14 6.91
N ASP A 137 8.39 2.25 8.23
CA ASP A 137 9.18 1.38 9.11
C ASP A 137 8.64 -0.05 9.15
N ALA A 138 7.31 -0.23 9.24
CA ALA A 138 6.69 -1.56 9.20
C ALA A 138 6.93 -2.27 7.86
N ILE A 139 6.73 -1.55 6.75
CA ILE A 139 7.07 -2.03 5.41
C ILE A 139 8.60 -2.15 5.26
N GLY A 140 9.35 -1.28 5.92
CA GLY A 140 10.81 -1.34 6.03
C GLY A 140 11.28 -2.65 6.63
N GLY A 141 10.58 -3.19 7.62
CA GLY A 141 10.81 -4.51 8.20
C GLY A 141 10.65 -5.68 7.20
N LEU A 142 9.90 -5.49 6.12
CA LEU A 142 9.81 -6.47 5.03
C LEU A 142 11.00 -6.39 4.05
N LYS A 143 11.60 -5.21 3.89
CA LYS A 143 12.66 -4.97 2.90
C LYS A 143 13.95 -5.77 3.11
N PRO A 144 14.40 -6.11 4.35
CA PRO A 144 15.55 -6.98 4.57
C PRO A 144 15.36 -8.39 4.01
N SER A 145 14.12 -8.82 3.80
CA SER A 145 13.85 -10.05 3.08
C SER A 145 14.28 -9.92 1.62
N ASN A 146 15.29 -10.67 1.20
CA ASN A 146 15.76 -10.70 -0.20
C ASN A 146 14.66 -11.00 -1.20
N ILE A 147 13.60 -11.66 -0.76
CA ILE A 147 12.38 -11.96 -1.53
C ILE A 147 11.67 -10.68 -2.01
N ILE A 148 11.80 -9.58 -1.27
CA ILE A 148 11.14 -8.30 -1.59
C ILE A 148 12.10 -7.34 -2.27
N SER A 149 13.35 -7.28 -1.81
CA SER A 149 14.36 -6.36 -2.33
C SER A 149 14.92 -6.80 -3.69
N ASP A 150 15.11 -8.09 -3.88
CA ASP A 150 15.68 -8.65 -5.10
C ASP A 150 14.67 -8.75 -6.25
N ILE A 151 15.18 -9.01 -7.45
CA ILE A 151 14.35 -9.26 -8.62
C ILE A 151 13.68 -10.62 -8.44
N TYR A 152 12.35 -10.61 -8.30
CA TYR A 152 11.55 -11.83 -8.23
C TYR A 152 11.70 -12.65 -9.51
N ARG A 153 12.19 -13.89 -9.38
CA ARG A 153 12.61 -14.74 -10.51
C ARG A 153 11.72 -15.96 -10.73
N HIS A 154 10.81 -16.23 -9.80
CA HIS A 154 9.95 -17.41 -9.89
C HIS A 154 8.97 -17.30 -11.06
N ARG A 155 8.64 -18.45 -11.69
CA ARG A 155 7.79 -18.50 -12.89
C ARG A 155 6.45 -19.19 -12.66
N ARG A 156 6.24 -19.77 -11.47
CA ARG A 156 4.98 -20.42 -11.14
C ARG A 156 3.91 -19.36 -11.00
N ALA A 157 2.77 -19.56 -11.68
CA ALA A 157 1.64 -18.66 -11.56
C ALA A 157 1.18 -18.56 -10.10
N ASP A 158 0.76 -17.39 -9.69
CA ASP A 158 0.20 -17.07 -8.36
C ASP A 158 1.15 -17.33 -7.16
N PHE A 159 2.40 -17.71 -7.40
CA PHE A 159 3.38 -17.92 -6.32
C PHE A 159 3.81 -16.58 -5.70
N GLU A 160 3.78 -15.50 -6.46
CA GLU A 160 4.01 -14.15 -5.97
C GLU A 160 3.04 -13.73 -4.87
N ASP A 161 1.80 -14.24 -4.89
CA ASP A 161 0.78 -13.94 -3.89
C ASP A 161 0.99 -14.70 -2.57
N GLN A 162 1.76 -15.78 -2.61
CA GLN A 162 2.12 -16.57 -1.41
C GLN A 162 3.35 -15.99 -0.70
N VAL A 163 4.27 -15.44 -1.45
CA VAL A 163 5.58 -15.01 -0.96
C VAL A 163 5.49 -13.81 -0.02
N LEU A 164 4.68 -12.80 -0.37
CA LEU A 164 4.60 -11.58 0.41
C LEU A 164 3.89 -11.78 1.77
N PRO A 165 2.77 -12.52 1.85
CA PRO A 165 2.17 -12.87 3.14
C PRO A 165 3.11 -13.64 4.07
N ILE A 166 3.91 -14.58 3.54
CA ILE A 166 4.90 -15.33 4.34
C ILE A 166 5.99 -14.39 4.88
N ALA A 167 6.42 -13.41 4.10
CA ALA A 167 7.42 -12.45 4.55
C ALA A 167 6.85 -11.42 5.54
N ALA A 168 5.53 -11.28 5.59
CA ALA A 168 4.83 -10.37 6.48
C ALA A 168 4.52 -10.97 7.87
N GLY A 169 4.74 -12.28 8.07
CA GLY A 169 4.53 -13.00 9.33
C GLY A 169 3.16 -13.65 9.39
#